data_36a2f559081ca2cfa44283874d123150
#
_entry.id   36a2f559081ca2cfa44283874d123150
#
_cell.length_a   1.000
_cell.length_b   1.000
_cell.length_c   1.000
_cell.angle_alpha   90.00
_cell.angle_beta   90.00
_cell.angle_gamma   90.00
#
_symmetry.space_group_name_H-M   'P 1'
#
loop_
_entity.id
_entity.type
_entity.pdbx_description
1 polymer ?
#
loop_
_entity_poly.entity_id
_entity_poly.type
_entity_poly.pdbx_seq_one_letter_code
_entity_poly.pdbx_strand_id
1 'polypeptide(L)'
;MQDSDIKQNFLNSMRGITSTVNVISATAEGHRHAMTATSVTSLSLDPPSMLVCINKDASLHKILLDNSNFCINVLSSLQKELAEVCSNSEEGESRFVSESWKGQGPYIYNEDALSNIFCTKTNQVDHTSHTIFIGTVNRVITVSYTHLTLPTKA
;
A
#
# COMPACT_ATOMS: atom_id res chain seq x y z
N MET A 1 10.01 -5.76 -33.20
CA MET A 1 8.84 -5.67 -32.30
C MET A 1 8.43 -4.22 -32.17
N GLN A 2 7.18 -3.91 -32.43
CA GLN A 2 6.68 -2.54 -32.33
C GLN A 2 6.40 -2.20 -30.85
N ASP A 3 6.39 -0.91 -30.54
CA ASP A 3 6.16 -0.42 -29.18
C ASP A 3 4.83 -0.92 -28.55
N SER A 4 3.79 -1.02 -29.38
CA SER A 4 2.50 -1.59 -28.97
C SER A 4 2.61 -3.05 -28.54
N ASP A 5 3.44 -3.82 -29.24
CA ASP A 5 3.67 -5.24 -28.93
C ASP A 5 4.45 -5.39 -27.63
N ILE A 6 5.44 -4.54 -27.41
CA ILE A 6 6.22 -4.52 -26.17
C ILE A 6 5.31 -4.24 -24.98
N LYS A 7 4.48 -3.22 -25.09
CA LYS A 7 3.55 -2.85 -24.03
C LYS A 7 2.56 -3.96 -23.72
N GLN A 8 1.97 -4.58 -24.74
CA GLN A 8 1.01 -5.66 -24.54
C GLN A 8 1.67 -6.90 -23.92
N ASN A 9 2.83 -7.28 -24.41
CA ASN A 9 3.59 -8.40 -23.88
C ASN A 9 4.03 -8.16 -22.44
N PHE A 10 4.42 -6.94 -22.11
CA PHE A 10 4.74 -6.54 -20.75
C PHE A 10 3.53 -6.70 -19.81
N LEU A 11 2.36 -6.19 -20.21
CA LEU A 11 1.12 -6.34 -19.42
C LEU A 11 0.79 -7.81 -19.18
N ASN A 12 0.91 -8.65 -20.21
CA ASN A 12 0.65 -10.08 -20.09
C ASN A 12 1.64 -10.74 -19.12
N SER A 13 2.90 -10.34 -19.16
CA SER A 13 3.92 -10.84 -18.22
C SER A 13 3.63 -10.42 -16.77
N MET A 14 3.21 -9.16 -16.58
CA MET A 14 2.89 -8.65 -15.23
C MET A 14 1.72 -9.40 -14.59
N ARG A 15 0.76 -9.85 -15.38
CA ARG A 15 -0.36 -10.66 -14.89
C ARG A 15 0.08 -12.01 -14.32
N GLY A 16 1.23 -12.50 -14.73
CA GLY A 16 1.80 -13.75 -14.21
C GLY A 16 2.57 -13.60 -12.90
N ILE A 17 2.83 -12.36 -12.47
CA ILE A 17 3.57 -12.11 -11.23
C ILE A 17 2.61 -12.12 -10.05
N THR A 18 2.85 -13.04 -9.12
CA THR A 18 2.11 -13.06 -7.86
C THR A 18 2.63 -11.96 -6.94
N SER A 19 1.73 -11.14 -6.44
CA SER A 19 2.05 -10.05 -5.53
C SER A 19 1.11 -10.05 -4.34
N THR A 20 1.63 -9.63 -3.20
CA THR A 20 0.80 -9.38 -2.02
C THR A 20 -0.09 -8.18 -2.28
N VAL A 21 -1.34 -8.29 -1.87
CA VAL A 21 -2.30 -7.19 -1.95
C VAL A 21 -2.22 -6.37 -0.67
N ASN A 22 -2.02 -5.07 -0.82
CA ASN A 22 -1.93 -4.13 0.28
C ASN A 22 -2.95 -3.02 0.11
N VAL A 23 -3.31 -2.37 1.20
CA VAL A 23 -4.00 -1.08 1.19
C VAL A 23 -3.08 -0.05 1.82
N ILE A 24 -2.79 1.00 1.08
CA ILE A 24 -2.03 2.13 1.59
C ILE A 24 -3.05 3.14 2.13
N SER A 25 -2.90 3.51 3.40
CA SER A 25 -3.80 4.44 4.05
C SER A 25 -3.07 5.66 4.60
N ALA A 26 -3.72 6.80 4.56
CA ALA A 26 -3.20 8.07 5.04
C ALA A 26 -4.34 8.99 5.46
N THR A 27 -4.00 9.97 6.28
CA THR A 27 -4.93 11.05 6.65
C THR A 27 -4.35 12.39 6.22
N ALA A 28 -5.19 13.27 5.73
CA ALA A 28 -4.81 14.63 5.36
C ALA A 28 -5.98 15.56 5.63
N GLU A 29 -5.72 16.65 6.36
CA GLU A 29 -6.72 17.69 6.66
C GLU A 29 -8.02 17.11 7.27
N GLY A 30 -7.90 16.11 8.12
CA GLY A 30 -9.03 15.44 8.76
C GLY A 30 -9.76 14.43 7.88
N HIS A 31 -9.34 14.24 6.66
CA HIS A 31 -9.91 13.24 5.73
C HIS A 31 -9.06 11.98 5.67
N ARG A 32 -9.75 10.86 5.50
CA ARG A 32 -9.12 9.53 5.37
C ARG A 32 -9.00 9.16 3.91
N HIS A 33 -7.87 8.56 3.55
CA HIS A 33 -7.60 8.08 2.20
C HIS A 33 -7.03 6.67 2.25
N ALA A 34 -7.45 5.82 1.33
CA ALA A 34 -6.95 4.47 1.21
C ALA A 34 -6.97 4.02 -0.24
N MET A 35 -5.96 3.27 -0.64
CA MET A 35 -5.82 2.77 -1.99
C MET A 35 -5.22 1.37 -1.98
N THR A 36 -5.80 0.47 -2.76
CA THR A 36 -5.23 -0.87 -2.97
C THR A 36 -4.00 -0.76 -3.86
N ALA A 37 -2.93 -1.42 -3.44
CA ALA A 37 -1.65 -1.42 -4.15
C ALA A 37 -0.96 -2.79 -4.06
N THR A 38 -0.35 -3.19 -5.15
CA THR A 38 0.50 -4.38 -5.21
C THR A 38 1.97 -4.03 -5.41
N SER A 39 2.27 -2.81 -5.86
CA SER A 39 3.63 -2.32 -6.09
C SER A 39 4.25 -1.81 -4.79
N VAL A 40 4.43 -2.72 -3.86
CA VAL A 40 4.96 -2.48 -2.51
C VAL A 40 6.08 -3.46 -2.25
N THR A 41 7.22 -2.97 -1.78
CA THR A 41 8.34 -3.84 -1.43
C THR A 41 9.20 -3.27 -0.31
N SER A 42 9.87 -4.15 0.42
CA SER A 42 10.92 -3.75 1.36
C SER A 42 12.14 -3.23 0.59
N LEU A 43 12.78 -2.23 1.13
CA LEU A 43 13.94 -1.60 0.51
C LEU A 43 15.22 -1.84 1.30
N SER A 44 15.18 -1.61 2.60
CA SER A 44 16.37 -1.67 3.46
C SER A 44 15.97 -2.11 4.86
N LEU A 45 16.90 -2.71 5.57
CA LEU A 45 16.71 -3.12 6.97
C LEU A 45 17.36 -2.14 7.95
N ASP A 46 18.30 -1.34 7.50
CA ASP A 46 19.04 -0.42 8.38
C ASP A 46 19.16 0.98 7.74
N PRO A 47 18.21 1.89 8.02
CA PRO A 47 16.98 1.67 8.79
C PRO A 47 15.94 0.86 8.02
N PRO A 48 14.99 0.22 8.72
CA PRO A 48 13.89 -0.47 8.04
C PRO A 48 13.11 0.51 7.15
N SER A 49 13.00 0.17 5.88
CA SER A 49 12.40 1.05 4.89
C SER A 49 11.57 0.27 3.88
N MET A 50 10.50 0.90 3.42
CA MET A 50 9.61 0.38 2.40
C MET A 50 9.52 1.34 1.24
N LEU A 51 9.18 0.83 0.06
CA LEU A 51 8.79 1.67 -1.05
C LEU A 51 7.43 1.26 -1.59
N VAL A 52 6.70 2.25 -2.10
CA VAL A 52 5.42 2.06 -2.77
C VAL A 52 5.41 2.87 -4.05
N CYS A 53 4.89 2.27 -5.14
CA CYS A 53 4.75 2.94 -6.42
C CYS A 53 3.29 3.36 -6.61
N ILE A 54 3.05 4.64 -6.74
CA ILE A 54 1.70 5.21 -6.83
C ILE A 54 1.53 5.93 -8.16
N ASN A 55 0.45 5.61 -8.87
CA ASN A 55 0.08 6.30 -10.09
C ASN A 55 -0.24 7.77 -9.79
N LYS A 56 0.29 8.67 -10.60
CA LYS A 56 0.07 10.12 -10.44
C LYS A 56 -1.39 10.54 -10.56
N ASP A 57 -2.22 9.74 -11.23
CA ASP A 57 -3.66 9.98 -11.36
C ASP A 57 -4.47 9.47 -10.16
N ALA A 58 -3.86 8.71 -9.25
CA ALA A 58 -4.54 8.24 -8.06
C ALA A 58 -4.71 9.37 -7.03
N SER A 59 -5.87 9.41 -6.36
CA SER A 59 -6.14 10.43 -5.33
C SER A 59 -5.13 10.42 -4.20
N LEU A 60 -4.64 9.23 -3.82
CA LEU A 60 -3.63 9.09 -2.77
C LEU A 60 -2.28 9.72 -3.15
N HIS A 61 -1.97 9.84 -4.44
CA HIS A 61 -0.72 10.43 -4.89
C HIS A 61 -0.51 11.85 -4.33
N LYS A 62 -1.51 12.72 -4.51
CA LYS A 62 -1.47 14.08 -3.99
C LYS A 62 -1.32 14.10 -2.47
N ILE A 63 -2.02 13.20 -1.80
CA ILE A 63 -1.96 13.10 -0.34
C ILE A 63 -0.54 12.79 0.12
N LEU A 64 0.14 11.84 -0.55
CA LEU A 64 1.51 11.47 -0.20
C LEU A 64 2.56 12.51 -0.63
N LEU A 65 2.23 13.36 -1.60
CA LEU A 65 3.10 14.51 -1.92
C LEU A 65 3.13 15.50 -0.76
N ASP A 66 1.95 15.80 -0.19
CA ASP A 66 1.79 16.85 0.82
C ASP A 66 2.00 16.35 2.25
N ASN A 67 1.89 15.05 2.49
CA ASN A 67 1.97 14.43 3.81
C ASN A 67 3.04 13.37 3.87
N SER A 68 3.66 13.24 5.03
CA SER A 68 4.78 12.31 5.21
C SER A 68 4.37 10.96 5.77
N ASN A 69 3.21 10.86 6.42
CA ASN A 69 2.83 9.65 7.15
C ASN A 69 1.86 8.79 6.36
N PHE A 70 2.15 7.52 6.26
CA PHE A 70 1.26 6.55 5.64
C PHE A 70 1.43 5.17 6.28
N CYS A 71 0.41 4.36 6.17
CA CYS A 71 0.43 2.99 6.66
C CYS A 71 0.25 2.02 5.49
N ILE A 72 1.06 0.97 5.47
CA ILE A 72 0.90 -0.15 4.57
C ILE A 72 0.17 -1.24 5.32
N ASN A 73 -1.07 -1.53 4.92
CA ASN A 73 -1.88 -2.61 5.48
C ASN A 73 -1.74 -3.83 4.57
N VAL A 74 -1.03 -4.84 5.05
CA VAL A 74 -0.83 -6.09 4.31
C VAL A 74 -2.08 -6.95 4.52
N LEU A 75 -2.86 -7.15 3.47
CA LEU A 75 -4.17 -7.78 3.58
C LEU A 75 -4.08 -9.31 3.71
N SER A 76 -5.04 -9.88 4.43
CA SER A 76 -5.26 -11.32 4.46
C SER A 76 -6.17 -11.76 3.31
N SER A 77 -6.23 -13.06 3.07
CA SER A 77 -7.15 -13.65 2.08
C SER A 77 -8.62 -13.40 2.41
N LEU A 78 -8.95 -13.06 3.66
CA LEU A 78 -10.31 -12.74 4.09
C LEU A 78 -10.73 -11.30 3.79
N GLN A 79 -9.81 -10.47 3.29
CA GLN A 79 -10.04 -9.04 3.05
C GLN A 79 -10.21 -8.69 1.58
N LYS A 80 -10.72 -9.60 0.79
CA LYS A 80 -10.96 -9.36 -0.64
C LYS A 80 -11.89 -8.17 -0.88
N GLU A 81 -12.96 -8.06 -0.10
CA GLU A 81 -13.91 -6.95 -0.22
C GLU A 81 -13.26 -5.60 0.07
N LEU A 82 -12.40 -5.54 1.08
CA LEU A 82 -11.66 -4.33 1.39
C LEU A 82 -10.74 -3.92 0.23
N ALA A 83 -10.04 -4.89 -0.36
CA ALA A 83 -9.19 -4.64 -1.51
C ALA A 83 -9.99 -4.09 -2.70
N GLU A 84 -11.17 -4.62 -2.95
CA GLU A 84 -12.06 -4.17 -4.04
C GLU A 84 -12.57 -2.75 -3.80
N VAL A 85 -13.05 -2.45 -2.60
CA VAL A 85 -13.55 -1.12 -2.23
C VAL A 85 -12.44 -0.08 -2.33
N CYS A 86 -11.24 -0.38 -1.84
CA CYS A 86 -10.11 0.54 -1.87
C CYS A 86 -9.46 0.67 -3.25
N SER A 87 -9.81 -0.18 -4.21
CA SER A 87 -9.35 -0.04 -5.60
C SER A 87 -10.22 0.93 -6.42
N ASN A 88 -11.35 1.36 -5.87
CA ASN A 88 -12.26 2.30 -6.52
C ASN A 88 -12.16 3.68 -5.87
N SER A 89 -11.63 4.65 -6.62
CA SER A 89 -11.45 6.03 -6.13
C SER A 89 -12.77 6.77 -5.87
N GLU A 90 -13.87 6.31 -6.42
CA GLU A 90 -15.19 6.93 -6.25
C GLU A 90 -15.86 6.55 -4.92
N GLU A 91 -15.37 5.52 -4.25
CA GLU A 91 -15.97 5.04 -3.00
C GLU A 91 -15.83 6.03 -1.84
N GLY A 92 -14.83 6.91 -1.83
CA GLY A 92 -14.67 7.95 -0.82
C GLY A 92 -14.67 7.39 0.61
N GLU A 93 -15.47 7.96 1.48
CA GLU A 93 -15.60 7.54 2.89
C GLU A 93 -16.24 6.15 3.06
N SER A 94 -16.92 5.61 2.05
CA SER A 94 -17.48 4.25 2.15
C SER A 94 -16.42 3.17 2.33
N ARG A 95 -15.15 3.47 1.98
CA ARG A 95 -13.99 2.60 2.25
C ARG A 95 -13.77 2.36 3.74
N PHE A 96 -14.25 3.26 4.60
CA PHE A 96 -13.97 3.28 6.03
C PHE A 96 -15.19 2.96 6.89
N VAL A 97 -16.20 2.32 6.33
CA VAL A 97 -17.43 1.95 7.03
C VAL A 97 -17.18 0.88 8.11
N SER A 98 -16.19 0.03 7.90
CA SER A 98 -15.85 -1.03 8.86
C SER A 98 -15.29 -0.45 10.16
N GLU A 99 -15.69 -1.04 11.28
CA GLU A 99 -15.14 -0.72 12.60
C GLU A 99 -13.68 -1.13 12.77
N SER A 100 -13.14 -1.88 11.82
CA SER A 100 -11.73 -2.32 11.84
C SER A 100 -10.72 -1.21 11.55
N TRP A 101 -11.17 -0.05 11.10
CA TRP A 101 -10.31 1.10 10.89
C TRP A 101 -10.06 1.82 12.21
N LYS A 102 -8.78 2.00 12.54
CA LYS A 102 -8.32 2.63 13.80
C LYS A 102 -7.35 3.75 13.51
N GLY A 103 -7.31 4.72 14.42
CA GLY A 103 -6.32 5.79 14.41
C GLY A 103 -5.15 5.50 15.33
N GLN A 104 -3.94 5.88 14.91
CA GLN A 104 -2.72 5.76 15.69
C GLN A 104 -1.85 7.00 15.40
N GLY A 105 -1.94 8.03 16.26
CA GLY A 105 -1.25 9.29 16.00
C GLY A 105 -1.67 9.88 14.64
N PRO A 106 -0.72 10.17 13.73
CA PRO A 106 -1.04 10.69 12.41
C PRO A 106 -1.46 9.61 11.40
N TYR A 107 -1.60 8.37 11.84
CA TYR A 107 -1.89 7.24 10.97
C TYR A 107 -3.33 6.77 11.10
N ILE A 108 -3.84 6.17 10.02
CA ILE A 108 -5.03 5.32 10.04
C ILE A 108 -4.63 3.94 9.51
N TYR A 109 -5.15 2.88 10.13
CA TYR A 109 -4.83 1.50 9.75
C TYR A 109 -6.03 0.58 9.95
N ASN A 110 -6.03 -0.53 9.25
CA ASN A 110 -7.06 -1.57 9.38
C ASN A 110 -6.53 -2.68 10.28
N GLU A 111 -7.13 -2.88 11.45
CA GLU A 111 -6.64 -3.83 12.45
C GLU A 111 -6.79 -5.30 12.06
N ASP A 112 -7.62 -5.60 11.04
CA ASP A 112 -7.80 -6.97 10.55
C ASP A 112 -6.71 -7.39 9.54
N ALA A 113 -5.84 -6.47 9.14
CA ALA A 113 -4.74 -6.79 8.25
C ALA A 113 -3.73 -7.74 8.91
N LEU A 114 -3.01 -8.51 8.10
CA LEU A 114 -1.93 -9.38 8.58
C LEU A 114 -0.82 -8.57 9.25
N SER A 115 -0.55 -7.40 8.71
CA SER A 115 0.47 -6.50 9.21
C SER A 115 0.11 -5.07 8.87
N ASN A 116 0.44 -4.16 9.78
CA ASN A 116 0.33 -2.72 9.57
C ASN A 116 1.73 -2.13 9.74
N ILE A 117 2.26 -1.54 8.67
CA ILE A 117 3.60 -0.99 8.63
C ILE A 117 3.47 0.54 8.58
N PHE A 118 3.84 1.20 9.66
CA PHE A 118 3.71 2.65 9.81
C PHE A 118 4.98 3.32 9.31
N CYS A 119 4.85 4.16 8.29
CA CYS A 119 5.97 4.77 7.60
C CYS A 119 5.93 6.29 7.64
N THR A 120 7.11 6.89 7.66
CA THR A 120 7.30 8.30 7.40
C THR A 120 8.06 8.45 6.08
N LYS A 121 7.49 9.16 5.14
CA LYS A 121 8.13 9.41 3.85
C LYS A 121 9.45 10.15 4.05
N THR A 122 10.52 9.62 3.49
CA THR A 122 11.86 10.21 3.55
C THR A 122 12.37 10.63 2.18
N ASN A 123 11.82 10.06 1.11
CA ASN A 123 12.25 10.34 -0.25
C ASN A 123 11.16 10.02 -1.26
N GLN A 124 11.27 10.56 -2.45
CA GLN A 124 10.39 10.24 -3.56
C GLN A 124 11.13 10.36 -4.89
N VAL A 125 10.76 9.51 -5.83
CA VAL A 125 11.36 9.49 -7.17
C VAL A 125 10.23 9.46 -8.20
N ASP A 126 10.20 10.46 -9.06
CA ASP A 126 9.25 10.50 -10.18
C ASP A 126 9.72 9.63 -11.32
N HIS A 127 8.82 8.85 -11.88
CA HIS A 127 9.07 8.10 -13.09
C HIS A 127 7.82 8.05 -13.96
N THR A 128 7.77 8.89 -14.97
CA THR A 128 6.68 8.98 -15.95
C THR A 128 5.29 9.05 -15.30
N SER A 129 4.51 7.98 -15.35
CA SER A 129 3.13 7.92 -14.83
C SER A 129 3.03 7.67 -13.32
N HIS A 130 4.15 7.33 -12.67
CA HIS A 130 4.18 6.93 -11.26
C HIS A 130 5.21 7.72 -10.46
N THR A 131 5.02 7.75 -9.16
CA THR A 131 6.01 8.19 -8.20
C THR A 131 6.33 7.05 -7.25
N ILE A 132 7.60 6.83 -6.99
CA ILE A 132 8.08 5.92 -5.96
C ILE A 132 8.19 6.71 -4.67
N PHE A 133 7.41 6.35 -3.65
CA PHE A 133 7.54 6.93 -2.32
C PHE A 133 8.31 5.98 -1.44
N ILE A 134 9.34 6.48 -0.79
CA ILE A 134 10.19 5.73 0.14
C ILE A 134 9.88 6.22 1.54
N GLY A 135 9.62 5.29 2.45
CA GLY A 135 9.33 5.59 3.83
C GLY A 135 10.18 4.77 4.79
N THR A 136 10.64 5.43 5.84
CA THR A 136 11.26 4.75 6.99
C THR A 136 10.16 4.18 7.86
N VAL A 137 10.33 2.92 8.26
CA VAL A 137 9.38 2.22 9.13
C VAL A 137 9.58 2.64 10.59
N ASN A 138 8.53 3.17 11.20
CA ASN A 138 8.56 3.62 12.60
C ASN A 138 7.95 2.62 13.56
N ARG A 139 7.00 1.83 13.10
CA ARG A 139 6.27 0.86 13.90
C ARG A 139 5.68 -0.20 13.00
N VAL A 140 5.53 -1.41 13.53
CA VAL A 140 4.85 -2.51 12.85
C VAL A 140 3.93 -3.20 13.86
N ILE A 141 2.68 -3.44 13.44
CA ILE A 141 1.77 -4.32 14.15
C ILE A 141 1.61 -5.55 13.28
N THR A 142 1.91 -6.72 13.82
CA THR A 142 1.72 -7.99 13.14
C THR A 142 0.82 -8.89 13.97
N VAL A 143 -0.01 -9.68 13.29
CA VAL A 143 -0.72 -10.76 13.96
C VAL A 143 0.24 -11.92 14.19
N SER A 144 0.14 -12.51 15.37
CA SER A 144 0.98 -13.67 15.71
C SER A 144 0.33 -14.94 15.16
N TYR A 145 0.91 -15.48 14.07
CA TYR A 145 0.50 -16.78 13.55
C TYR A 145 1.44 -17.85 14.07
N THR A 146 1.09 -18.43 15.19
CA THR A 146 1.85 -19.56 15.76
C THR A 146 1.69 -20.85 14.93
N HIS A 147 0.75 -20.85 13.99
CA HIS A 147 0.42 -21.99 13.12
C HIS A 147 0.78 -21.79 11.66
N LEU A 148 1.45 -20.71 11.30
CA LEU A 148 1.95 -20.49 9.96
C LEU A 148 3.07 -21.48 9.67
N THR A 149 2.79 -22.38 8.73
CA THR A 149 3.71 -23.46 8.34
C THR A 149 4.49 -23.13 7.08
N LEU A 150 4.23 -22.01 6.42
CA LEU A 150 4.92 -21.65 5.19
C LEU A 150 6.18 -20.85 5.52
N PRO A 151 7.38 -21.44 5.29
CA PRO A 151 8.60 -20.67 5.41
C PRO A 151 8.63 -19.62 4.32
N THR A 152 8.57 -18.36 4.69
CA THR A 152 8.96 -17.29 3.79
C THR A 152 10.48 -17.33 3.69
N LYS A 153 10.98 -17.64 2.55
CA LYS A 153 12.39 -17.41 2.26
C LYS A 153 12.58 -15.92 2.04
N ALA A 154 13.29 -15.34 2.96
CA ALA A 154 13.79 -14.01 2.75
C ALA A 154 14.83 -14.02 1.62
#